data_2afd546ba7a034600f0cd74b7ebcab53
#
_entry.id   2afd546ba7a034600f0cd74b7ebcab53
#
_cell.length_a   1.000
_cell.length_b   1.000
_cell.length_c   1.000
_cell.angle_alpha   90.00
_cell.angle_beta   90.00
_cell.angle_gamma   90.00
#
_symmetry.space_group_name_H-M   'P 1'
#
loop_
_entity.id
_entity.type
_entity.pdbx_description
1 polymer ?
#
loop_
_entity_poly.entity_id
_entity_poly.type
_entity_poly.pdbx_seq_one_letter_code
_entity_poly.pdbx_strand_id
1 'polypeptide(L)'
;MSEKIVLIDGHSILNRAFYGIPELTNSEGLHTNAVYGFLNILFKILDEEKAQYLAVAFDLKAPTFRHKMYAEYKGTRKAMPEELREQVPVMKEVLTAMGVPLLMKEGYEADDLLGTAAKKSEEAGVDAVIVSGDRDLLQLATEKIMIRMPKTKRGVTEIENYHAQDVKDAYQVTPSQIIELKALMGDASDNIPGVPGIGEKTATNLIAAYGTIENAYAHVEEIKPNRAKEALKNHYDMAKMSKELATICLEAPLTLSFEDARLTNLYTPEAYEWCRKLNFKKLLGRFEEVEAGKPAEPEVTMVTDFAEAENLFSRLKNQKQIAFELYHEDGLHVSLTDSEQEVFCVSEEGFL
;
A
#
# COMPACT_ATOMS: atom_id res chain seq x y z
N MET A 1 5.08 -19.92 -11.24
CA MET A 1 4.89 -18.44 -11.21
C MET A 1 5.95 -17.92 -10.28
N SER A 2 6.61 -16.80 -10.64
CA SER A 2 7.55 -16.10 -9.75
C SER A 2 6.82 -15.60 -8.51
N GLU A 3 7.51 -15.57 -7.37
CA GLU A 3 6.98 -14.90 -6.18
C GLU A 3 6.90 -13.39 -6.43
N LYS A 4 5.95 -12.72 -5.76
CA LYS A 4 5.72 -11.28 -5.91
C LYS A 4 5.73 -10.56 -4.59
N ILE A 5 6.28 -9.35 -4.58
CA ILE A 5 6.13 -8.38 -3.50
C ILE A 5 5.30 -7.18 -3.96
N VAL A 6 4.34 -6.76 -3.16
CA VAL A 6 3.64 -5.48 -3.31
C VAL A 6 4.26 -4.46 -2.38
N LEU A 7 4.68 -3.34 -2.94
CA LEU A 7 5.32 -2.22 -2.26
C LEU A 7 4.45 -0.98 -2.41
N ILE A 8 3.91 -0.43 -1.34
CA ILE A 8 2.94 0.67 -1.40
C ILE A 8 3.54 1.97 -0.87
N ASP A 9 3.40 3.04 -1.64
CA ASP A 9 3.65 4.40 -1.19
C ASP A 9 2.48 4.88 -0.29
N GLY A 10 2.73 4.87 1.02
CA GLY A 10 1.69 5.15 2.02
C GLY A 10 1.09 6.54 1.91
N HIS A 11 1.93 7.58 1.76
CA HIS A 11 1.44 8.94 1.65
C HIS A 11 0.74 9.22 0.32
N SER A 12 1.26 8.72 -0.78
CA SER A 12 0.66 8.89 -2.10
C SER A 12 -0.74 8.27 -2.17
N ILE A 13 -0.88 7.03 -1.68
CA ILE A 13 -2.17 6.33 -1.70
C ILE A 13 -3.17 6.93 -0.69
N LEU A 14 -2.72 7.34 0.51
CA LEU A 14 -3.58 8.06 1.46
C LEU A 14 -4.08 9.39 0.91
N ASN A 15 -3.19 10.19 0.33
CA ASN A 15 -3.54 11.46 -0.29
C ASN A 15 -4.57 11.26 -1.41
N ARG A 16 -4.33 10.27 -2.25
CA ARG A 16 -5.25 9.92 -3.32
C ARG A 16 -6.63 9.49 -2.80
N ALA A 17 -6.66 8.65 -1.79
CA ALA A 17 -7.90 8.19 -1.17
C ALA A 17 -8.68 9.35 -0.54
N PHE A 18 -7.98 10.28 0.12
CA PHE A 18 -8.55 11.47 0.74
C PHE A 18 -9.33 12.32 -0.27
N TYR A 19 -8.74 12.62 -1.43
CA TYR A 19 -9.39 13.42 -2.47
C TYR A 19 -10.31 12.59 -3.38
N GLY A 20 -10.20 11.29 -3.38
CA GLY A 20 -11.00 10.38 -4.23
C GLY A 20 -12.31 9.91 -3.60
N ILE A 21 -12.45 10.03 -2.30
CA ILE A 21 -13.63 9.57 -1.53
C ILE A 21 -14.25 10.76 -0.80
N PRO A 22 -15.58 10.90 -0.83
CA PRO A 22 -16.26 11.89 -0.02
C PRO A 22 -15.86 11.80 1.45
N GLU A 23 -15.96 12.91 2.16
CA GLU A 23 -15.67 12.99 3.59
C GLU A 23 -16.46 11.93 4.37
N LEU A 24 -15.75 11.17 5.18
CA LEU A 24 -16.28 10.17 6.09
C LEU A 24 -15.69 10.43 7.48
N THR A 25 -16.54 10.31 8.49
CA THR A 25 -16.12 10.40 9.90
C THR A 25 -16.65 9.21 10.67
N ASN A 26 -15.93 8.81 11.73
CA ASN A 26 -16.45 7.84 12.69
C ASN A 26 -17.37 8.54 13.72
N SER A 27 -17.88 7.78 14.71
CA SER A 27 -18.77 8.29 15.76
C SER A 27 -18.12 9.33 16.69
N GLU A 28 -16.79 9.42 16.71
CA GLU A 28 -16.00 10.35 17.53
C GLU A 28 -15.61 11.62 16.74
N GLY A 29 -16.01 11.73 15.46
CA GLY A 29 -15.70 12.86 14.61
C GLY A 29 -14.35 12.79 13.91
N LEU A 30 -13.60 11.69 14.05
CA LEU A 30 -12.35 11.46 13.35
C LEU A 30 -12.62 11.24 11.86
N HIS A 31 -11.90 11.93 10.97
CA HIS A 31 -11.97 11.70 9.52
C HIS A 31 -11.37 10.33 9.19
N THR A 32 -12.04 9.58 8.31
CA THR A 32 -11.70 8.18 8.02
C THR A 32 -11.67 7.83 6.53
N ASN A 33 -12.04 8.77 5.66
CA ASN A 33 -12.13 8.54 4.21
C ASN A 33 -10.80 8.12 3.57
N ALA A 34 -9.67 8.69 3.99
CA ALA A 34 -8.35 8.33 3.47
C ALA A 34 -7.96 6.91 3.86
N VAL A 35 -8.16 6.53 5.13
CA VAL A 35 -7.90 5.17 5.63
C VAL A 35 -8.79 4.15 4.93
N TYR A 36 -10.10 4.45 4.81
CA TYR A 36 -11.05 3.60 4.12
C TYR A 36 -10.66 3.36 2.66
N GLY A 37 -10.33 4.43 1.95
CA GLY A 37 -9.94 4.33 0.54
C GLY A 37 -8.61 3.62 0.34
N PHE A 38 -7.65 3.85 1.25
CA PHE A 38 -6.37 3.14 1.23
C PHE A 38 -6.59 1.62 1.35
N LEU A 39 -7.36 1.19 2.34
CA LEU A 39 -7.65 -0.24 2.54
C LEU A 39 -8.37 -0.86 1.34
N ASN A 40 -9.32 -0.15 0.71
CA ASN A 40 -9.96 -0.63 -0.50
C ASN A 40 -8.97 -0.81 -1.67
N ILE A 41 -8.03 0.13 -1.85
CA ILE A 41 -6.98 0.01 -2.86
C ILE A 41 -6.05 -1.15 -2.52
N LEU A 42 -5.60 -1.27 -1.27
CA LEU A 42 -4.75 -2.35 -0.80
C LEU A 42 -5.36 -3.73 -1.10
N PHE A 43 -6.59 -3.97 -0.64
CA PHE A 43 -7.26 -5.25 -0.86
C PHE A 43 -7.47 -5.55 -2.34
N LYS A 44 -7.87 -4.55 -3.14
CA LYS A 44 -7.99 -4.72 -4.59
C LYS A 44 -6.68 -5.14 -5.24
N ILE A 45 -5.58 -4.49 -4.89
CA ILE A 45 -4.25 -4.83 -5.43
C ILE A 45 -3.85 -6.27 -5.02
N LEU A 46 -4.05 -6.64 -3.76
CA LEU A 46 -3.72 -7.98 -3.28
C LEU A 46 -4.60 -9.06 -3.94
N ASP A 47 -5.89 -8.78 -4.14
CA ASP A 47 -6.82 -9.68 -4.84
C ASP A 47 -6.40 -9.90 -6.31
N GLU A 48 -5.86 -8.85 -6.97
CA GLU A 48 -5.42 -8.92 -8.37
C GLU A 48 -4.01 -9.54 -8.52
N GLU A 49 -3.05 -9.15 -7.70
CA GLU A 49 -1.64 -9.54 -7.85
C GLU A 49 -1.33 -10.91 -7.27
N LYS A 50 -2.11 -11.40 -6.29
CA LYS A 50 -1.83 -12.67 -5.59
C LYS A 50 -0.40 -12.74 -5.04
N ALA A 51 0.07 -11.62 -4.50
CA ALA A 51 1.42 -11.46 -3.99
C ALA A 51 1.66 -12.30 -2.72
N GLN A 52 2.91 -12.72 -2.50
CA GLN A 52 3.35 -13.44 -1.31
C GLN A 52 3.90 -12.50 -0.25
N TYR A 53 4.30 -11.29 -0.65
CA TYR A 53 4.94 -10.31 0.23
C TYR A 53 4.30 -8.94 0.08
N LEU A 54 4.29 -8.17 1.16
CA LEU A 54 3.76 -6.81 1.23
C LEU A 54 4.62 -5.95 2.15
N ALA A 55 4.85 -4.71 1.75
CA ALA A 55 5.37 -3.66 2.64
C ALA A 55 4.81 -2.29 2.23
N VAL A 56 4.71 -1.37 3.19
CA VAL A 56 4.23 0.00 2.96
C VAL A 56 5.28 0.99 3.43
N ALA A 57 5.68 1.92 2.55
CA ALA A 57 6.65 2.95 2.88
C ALA A 57 5.96 4.26 3.27
N PHE A 58 6.52 4.95 4.28
CA PHE A 58 6.08 6.28 4.68
C PHE A 58 7.28 7.21 4.88
N ASP A 59 7.12 8.46 4.45
CA ASP A 59 8.06 9.52 4.77
C ASP A 59 8.07 9.84 6.26
N LEU A 60 9.22 10.21 6.77
CA LEU A 60 9.38 10.80 8.09
C LEU A 60 9.44 12.34 7.98
N LYS A 61 9.07 13.03 9.07
CA LYS A 61 9.16 14.50 9.17
C LYS A 61 10.60 14.96 9.43
N ALA A 62 11.59 14.34 8.79
CA ALA A 62 13.00 14.66 8.94
C ALA A 62 13.57 15.12 7.60
N PRO A 63 14.54 16.06 7.59
CA PRO A 63 15.21 16.44 6.35
C PRO A 63 15.92 15.24 5.73
N THR A 64 15.77 15.09 4.42
CA THR A 64 16.47 14.05 3.65
C THR A 64 17.80 14.59 3.09
N PHE A 65 18.58 13.71 2.46
CA PHE A 65 19.81 14.14 1.80
C PHE A 65 19.54 15.19 0.70
N ARG A 66 18.36 15.15 0.05
CA ARG A 66 17.96 16.15 -0.96
C ARG A 66 17.80 17.55 -0.36
N HIS A 67 17.22 17.66 0.84
CA HIS A 67 17.13 18.95 1.54
C HIS A 67 18.50 19.51 1.94
N LYS A 68 19.49 18.63 2.21
CA LYS A 68 20.86 19.04 2.49
C LYS A 68 21.58 19.51 1.23
N MET A 69 21.25 18.94 0.09
CA MET A 69 21.80 19.30 -1.22
C MET A 69 21.19 20.61 -1.73
N TYR A 70 19.86 20.76 -1.59
CA TYR A 70 19.11 21.91 -2.06
C TYR A 70 18.04 22.30 -1.04
N ALA A 71 18.27 23.41 -0.33
CA ALA A 71 17.41 23.84 0.79
C ALA A 71 15.96 24.15 0.37
N GLU A 72 15.75 24.52 -0.89
CA GLU A 72 14.42 24.83 -1.42
C GLU A 72 13.66 23.58 -1.94
N TYR A 73 14.27 22.40 -1.88
CA TYR A 73 13.63 21.16 -2.29
C TYR A 73 12.30 20.95 -1.56
N LYS A 74 11.22 20.70 -2.31
CA LYS A 74 9.83 20.59 -1.81
C LYS A 74 9.32 21.82 -1.04
N GLY A 75 10.06 22.95 -1.05
CA GLY A 75 9.72 24.15 -0.29
C GLY A 75 8.43 24.85 -0.71
N THR A 76 7.94 24.59 -1.91
CA THR A 76 6.69 25.13 -2.45
C THR A 76 5.48 24.27 -2.16
N ARG A 77 5.66 23.07 -1.57
CA ARG A 77 4.54 22.15 -1.26
C ARG A 77 3.63 22.77 -0.19
N LYS A 78 2.33 22.73 -0.44
CA LYS A 78 1.34 23.13 0.56
C LYS A 78 1.33 22.17 1.74
N ALA A 79 1.02 22.69 2.92
CA ALA A 79 0.84 21.83 4.10
C ALA A 79 -0.30 20.82 3.86
N MET A 80 -0.12 19.63 4.40
CA MET A 80 -1.15 18.58 4.39
C MET A 80 -2.38 19.08 5.17
N PRO A 81 -3.61 18.95 4.62
CA PRO A 81 -4.84 19.27 5.37
C PRO A 81 -4.87 18.56 6.72
N GLU A 82 -5.46 19.20 7.72
CA GLU A 82 -5.55 18.65 9.08
C GLU A 82 -6.29 17.31 9.08
N GLU A 83 -7.39 17.25 8.34
CA GLU A 83 -8.28 16.09 8.20
C GLU A 83 -7.55 14.88 7.58
N LEU A 84 -6.54 15.11 6.74
CA LEU A 84 -5.67 14.04 6.23
C LEU A 84 -4.54 13.74 7.21
N ARG A 85 -3.99 14.77 7.85
CA ARG A 85 -2.85 14.64 8.76
C ARG A 85 -3.17 13.75 9.96
N GLU A 86 -4.39 13.84 10.52
CA GLU A 86 -4.84 13.00 11.62
C GLU A 86 -5.02 11.52 11.21
N GLN A 87 -5.29 11.24 9.92
CA GLN A 87 -5.47 9.88 9.43
C GLN A 87 -4.15 9.13 9.19
N VAL A 88 -3.02 9.83 9.02
CA VAL A 88 -1.71 9.18 8.80
C VAL A 88 -1.30 8.25 9.95
N PRO A 89 -1.31 8.69 11.24
CA PRO A 89 -1.00 7.78 12.35
C PRO A 89 -2.00 6.63 12.46
N VAL A 90 -3.28 6.89 12.25
CA VAL A 90 -4.33 5.86 12.27
C VAL A 90 -4.05 4.77 11.23
N MET A 91 -3.69 5.16 10.00
CA MET A 91 -3.35 4.20 8.95
C MET A 91 -2.15 3.33 9.33
N LYS A 92 -1.12 3.92 9.92
CA LYS A 92 0.05 3.17 10.39
C LYS A 92 -0.32 2.15 11.46
N GLU A 93 -1.18 2.53 12.41
CA GLU A 93 -1.67 1.61 13.46
C GLU A 93 -2.51 0.48 12.87
N VAL A 94 -3.41 0.78 11.92
CA VAL A 94 -4.19 -0.24 11.22
C VAL A 94 -3.28 -1.23 10.46
N LEU A 95 -2.30 -0.73 9.70
CA LEU A 95 -1.34 -1.59 8.99
C LEU A 95 -0.51 -2.44 9.95
N THR A 96 -0.08 -1.85 11.07
CA THR A 96 0.64 -2.59 12.12
C THR A 96 -0.23 -3.68 12.73
N ALA A 97 -1.49 -3.39 13.02
CA ALA A 97 -2.47 -4.37 13.50
C ALA A 97 -2.70 -5.50 12.48
N MET A 98 -2.63 -5.19 11.17
CA MET A 98 -2.69 -6.17 10.09
C MET A 98 -1.38 -6.97 9.90
N GLY A 99 -0.33 -6.71 10.68
CA GLY A 99 0.97 -7.35 10.53
C GLY A 99 1.78 -6.88 9.32
N VAL A 100 1.42 -5.74 8.73
CA VAL A 100 2.11 -5.20 7.55
C VAL A 100 3.35 -4.41 7.96
N PRO A 101 4.56 -4.75 7.47
CA PRO A 101 5.76 -4.01 7.78
C PRO A 101 5.75 -2.60 7.18
N LEU A 102 6.13 -1.63 8.01
CA LEU A 102 6.24 -0.23 7.63
C LEU A 102 7.70 0.14 7.38
N LEU A 103 8.00 0.60 6.18
CA LEU A 103 9.33 1.07 5.78
C LEU A 103 9.43 2.57 6.05
N MET A 104 10.29 2.94 6.98
CA MET A 104 10.56 4.33 7.34
C MET A 104 12.03 4.47 7.72
N LYS A 105 12.72 5.48 7.18
CA LYS A 105 14.13 5.73 7.48
C LYS A 105 14.46 7.20 7.46
N GLU A 106 15.05 7.72 8.53
CA GLU A 106 15.55 9.09 8.55
C GLU A 106 16.61 9.32 7.48
N GLY A 107 16.53 10.49 6.83
CA GLY A 107 17.43 10.89 5.78
C GLY A 107 17.04 10.41 4.37
N TYR A 108 16.05 9.56 4.25
CA TYR A 108 15.54 9.00 2.99
C TYR A 108 14.03 9.26 2.85
N GLU A 109 13.57 9.29 1.62
CA GLU A 109 12.14 9.38 1.29
C GLU A 109 11.52 7.98 1.08
N ALA A 110 10.19 7.90 1.12
CA ALA A 110 9.47 6.66 0.85
C ALA A 110 9.88 6.04 -0.50
N ASP A 111 10.05 6.89 -1.54
CA ASP A 111 10.46 6.46 -2.87
C ASP A 111 11.83 5.77 -2.88
N ASP A 112 12.79 6.25 -2.07
CA ASP A 112 14.11 5.64 -1.93
C ASP A 112 14.00 4.24 -1.30
N LEU A 113 13.11 4.09 -0.31
CA LEU A 113 12.88 2.82 0.36
C LEU A 113 12.16 1.82 -0.57
N LEU A 114 11.16 2.30 -1.31
CA LEU A 114 10.45 1.50 -2.32
C LEU A 114 11.39 1.05 -3.44
N GLY A 115 12.21 1.98 -3.97
CA GLY A 115 13.19 1.67 -5.01
C GLY A 115 14.24 0.68 -4.55
N THR A 116 14.76 0.86 -3.33
CA THR A 116 15.73 -0.08 -2.73
C THR A 116 15.12 -1.46 -2.52
N ALA A 117 13.88 -1.53 -2.00
CA ALA A 117 13.18 -2.80 -1.78
C ALA A 117 12.88 -3.52 -3.11
N ALA A 118 12.40 -2.78 -4.12
CA ALA A 118 12.10 -3.33 -5.44
C ALA A 118 13.36 -3.89 -6.13
N LYS A 119 14.47 -3.14 -6.10
CA LYS A 119 15.76 -3.59 -6.66
C LYS A 119 16.25 -4.88 -5.98
N LYS A 120 16.24 -4.91 -4.64
CA LYS A 120 16.62 -6.11 -3.88
C LYS A 120 15.72 -7.31 -4.20
N SER A 121 14.42 -7.07 -4.42
CA SER A 121 13.48 -8.13 -4.79
C SER A 121 13.78 -8.67 -6.18
N GLU A 122 14.03 -7.79 -7.16
CA GLU A 122 14.41 -8.19 -8.51
C GLU A 122 15.71 -9.01 -8.53
N GLU A 123 16.73 -8.59 -7.75
CA GLU A 123 18.00 -9.30 -7.59
C GLU A 123 17.81 -10.68 -6.93
N ALA A 124 16.83 -10.82 -6.05
CA ALA A 124 16.46 -12.09 -5.42
C ALA A 124 15.56 -12.98 -6.31
N GLY A 125 15.16 -12.50 -7.49
CA GLY A 125 14.28 -13.23 -8.40
C GLY A 125 12.79 -13.13 -8.08
N VAL A 126 12.41 -12.20 -7.20
CA VAL A 126 11.03 -11.88 -6.82
C VAL A 126 10.55 -10.67 -7.64
N ASP A 127 9.40 -10.79 -8.30
CA ASP A 127 8.81 -9.69 -9.05
C ASP A 127 8.26 -8.62 -8.09
N ALA A 128 8.51 -7.35 -8.38
CA ALA A 128 8.06 -6.25 -7.54
C ALA A 128 6.92 -5.45 -8.20
N VAL A 129 5.91 -5.12 -7.42
CA VAL A 129 4.78 -4.26 -7.82
C VAL A 129 4.77 -3.04 -6.92
N ILE A 130 5.18 -1.88 -7.44
CA ILE A 130 5.14 -0.61 -6.71
C ILE A 130 3.80 0.07 -6.99
N VAL A 131 3.08 0.41 -5.93
CA VAL A 131 1.78 1.09 -6.00
C VAL A 131 1.91 2.52 -5.50
N SER A 132 1.85 3.48 -6.41
CA SER A 132 1.93 4.91 -6.10
C SER A 132 1.22 5.74 -7.17
N GLY A 133 0.82 6.94 -6.83
CA GLY A 133 0.38 7.98 -7.78
C GLY A 133 1.52 8.84 -8.28
N ASP A 134 2.74 8.66 -7.79
CA ASP A 134 3.90 9.46 -8.16
C ASP A 134 4.57 8.91 -9.42
N ARG A 135 4.75 9.80 -10.42
CA ARG A 135 5.38 9.46 -11.70
C ARG A 135 6.90 9.30 -11.60
N ASP A 136 7.50 9.75 -10.52
CA ASP A 136 8.94 9.64 -10.31
C ASP A 136 9.36 8.18 -10.20
N LEU A 137 8.48 7.35 -9.65
CA LEU A 137 8.69 5.91 -9.56
C LEU A 137 8.72 5.19 -10.91
N LEU A 138 8.27 5.82 -12.00
CA LEU A 138 8.39 5.27 -13.36
C LEU A 138 9.85 5.03 -13.78
N GLN A 139 10.81 5.76 -13.17
CA GLN A 139 12.24 5.53 -13.37
C GLN A 139 12.71 4.13 -12.95
N LEU A 140 11.92 3.45 -12.09
CA LEU A 140 12.23 2.14 -11.54
C LEU A 140 11.68 0.98 -12.37
N ALA A 141 10.81 1.27 -13.35
CA ALA A 141 10.13 0.22 -14.11
C ALA A 141 11.13 -0.65 -14.91
N THR A 142 11.01 -1.98 -14.77
CA THR A 142 11.76 -2.99 -15.50
C THR A 142 10.81 -4.06 -16.03
N GLU A 143 11.32 -5.18 -16.52
CA GLU A 143 10.51 -6.36 -16.85
C GLU A 143 9.95 -7.06 -15.59
N LYS A 144 10.62 -6.88 -14.44
CA LYS A 144 10.25 -7.49 -13.15
C LYS A 144 9.72 -6.50 -12.13
N ILE A 145 9.94 -5.21 -12.34
CA ILE A 145 9.42 -4.14 -11.49
C ILE A 145 8.30 -3.43 -12.26
N MET A 146 7.07 -3.61 -11.82
CA MET A 146 5.88 -2.96 -12.38
C MET A 146 5.44 -1.80 -11.49
N ILE A 147 5.16 -0.64 -12.08
CA ILE A 147 4.57 0.50 -11.39
C ILE A 147 3.07 0.51 -11.64
N ARG A 148 2.27 0.39 -10.59
CA ARG A 148 0.81 0.46 -10.63
C ARG A 148 0.34 1.82 -10.15
N MET A 149 -0.24 2.59 -11.05
CA MET A 149 -0.68 3.96 -10.77
C MET A 149 -2.20 4.02 -10.74
N PRO A 150 -2.82 4.10 -9.54
CA PRO A 150 -4.25 4.32 -9.46
C PRO A 150 -4.59 5.70 -10.05
N LYS A 151 -5.58 5.79 -10.93
CA LYS A 151 -6.13 7.04 -11.48
C LYS A 151 -7.62 7.09 -11.26
N THR A 152 -8.12 8.21 -10.80
CA THR A 152 -9.57 8.40 -10.67
C THR A 152 -10.07 9.24 -11.84
N LYS A 153 -10.93 8.64 -12.68
CA LYS A 153 -11.65 9.32 -13.73
C LYS A 153 -13.14 9.21 -13.44
N ARG A 154 -13.81 10.37 -13.32
CA ARG A 154 -15.28 10.45 -13.11
C ARG A 154 -15.80 9.59 -11.96
N GLY A 155 -15.04 9.55 -10.83
CA GLY A 155 -15.41 8.78 -9.64
C GLY A 155 -15.08 7.27 -9.69
N VAL A 156 -14.52 6.77 -10.78
CA VAL A 156 -14.04 5.40 -10.93
C VAL A 156 -12.52 5.38 -10.81
N THR A 157 -11.98 4.53 -9.95
CA THR A 157 -10.53 4.30 -9.84
C THR A 157 -10.12 3.21 -10.83
N GLU A 158 -9.42 3.64 -11.88
CA GLU A 158 -8.68 2.76 -12.80
C GLU A 158 -7.23 2.65 -12.35
N ILE A 159 -6.58 1.55 -12.66
CA ILE A 159 -5.15 1.34 -12.36
C ILE A 159 -4.42 1.21 -13.68
N GLU A 160 -3.47 2.08 -13.92
CA GLU A 160 -2.55 1.96 -15.05
C GLU A 160 -1.31 1.19 -14.59
N ASN A 161 -0.84 0.27 -15.42
CA ASN A 161 0.33 -0.56 -15.16
C ASN A 161 1.45 -0.16 -16.12
N TYR A 162 2.66 -0.02 -15.59
CA TYR A 162 3.83 0.38 -16.37
C TYR A 162 5.00 -0.56 -16.09
N HIS A 163 5.37 -1.36 -17.08
CA HIS A 163 6.70 -1.95 -17.20
C HIS A 163 7.60 -1.03 -18.04
N ALA A 164 8.84 -1.42 -18.25
CA ALA A 164 9.80 -0.60 -19.01
C ALA A 164 9.31 -0.21 -20.39
N GLN A 165 8.66 -1.13 -21.12
CA GLN A 165 8.14 -0.85 -22.46
C GLN A 165 6.95 0.12 -22.42
N ASP A 166 6.05 -0.03 -21.42
CA ASP A 166 4.89 0.86 -21.28
C ASP A 166 5.32 2.31 -21.00
N VAL A 167 6.39 2.49 -20.20
CA VAL A 167 6.98 3.82 -19.97
C VAL A 167 7.50 4.40 -21.28
N LYS A 168 8.21 3.62 -22.07
CA LYS A 168 8.75 4.05 -23.37
C LYS A 168 7.64 4.45 -24.34
N ASP A 169 6.57 3.67 -24.40
CA ASP A 169 5.44 3.94 -25.30
C ASP A 169 4.66 5.19 -24.87
N ALA A 170 4.49 5.41 -23.55
CA ALA A 170 3.75 6.53 -23.00
C ALA A 170 4.54 7.85 -23.00
N TYR A 171 5.85 7.81 -22.72
CA TYR A 171 6.69 8.99 -22.48
C TYR A 171 7.79 9.21 -23.52
N GLN A 172 7.96 8.27 -24.47
CA GLN A 172 8.98 8.31 -25.54
C GLN A 172 10.43 8.27 -25.01
N VAL A 173 10.62 7.88 -23.77
CA VAL A 173 11.91 7.70 -23.12
C VAL A 173 11.92 6.42 -22.31
N THR A 174 13.09 5.84 -22.05
CA THR A 174 13.23 4.69 -21.16
C THR A 174 12.99 5.10 -19.70
N PRO A 175 12.70 4.15 -18.79
CA PRO A 175 12.58 4.45 -17.34
C PRO A 175 13.75 5.26 -16.80
N SER A 176 14.99 4.85 -17.06
CA SER A 176 16.18 5.57 -16.62
C SER A 176 16.32 6.99 -17.20
N GLN A 177 15.68 7.27 -18.32
CA GLN A 177 15.68 8.59 -18.94
C GLN A 177 14.63 9.55 -18.36
N ILE A 178 13.71 9.09 -17.51
CA ILE A 178 12.79 9.97 -16.74
C ILE A 178 13.60 10.95 -15.89
N ILE A 179 14.69 10.48 -15.28
CA ILE A 179 15.62 11.33 -14.50
C ILE A 179 16.24 12.42 -15.39
N GLU A 180 16.65 12.06 -16.60
CA GLU A 180 17.26 12.97 -17.56
C GLU A 180 16.28 14.06 -18.03
N LEU A 181 15.01 13.71 -18.22
CA LEU A 181 13.96 14.68 -18.52
C LEU A 181 13.81 15.70 -17.39
N LYS A 182 13.74 15.22 -16.12
CA LYS A 182 13.62 16.09 -14.95
C LYS A 182 14.87 16.94 -14.73
N ALA A 183 16.04 16.43 -15.04
CA ALA A 183 17.29 17.18 -15.02
C ALA A 183 17.22 18.44 -15.92
N LEU A 184 16.57 18.32 -17.08
CA LEU A 184 16.44 19.39 -18.05
C LEU A 184 15.22 20.30 -17.78
N MET A 185 14.03 19.73 -17.62
CA MET A 185 12.80 20.51 -17.51
C MET A 185 12.46 20.94 -16.08
N GLY A 186 13.14 20.34 -15.08
CA GLY A 186 12.81 20.52 -13.67
C GLY A 186 11.53 19.79 -13.28
N ASP A 187 11.13 20.00 -12.00
CA ASP A 187 9.87 19.52 -11.46
C ASP A 187 9.28 20.55 -10.48
N ALA A 188 8.16 21.13 -10.87
CA ALA A 188 7.49 22.15 -10.07
C ALA A 188 6.88 21.59 -8.77
N SER A 189 6.52 20.29 -8.74
CA SER A 189 5.94 19.65 -7.54
C SER A 189 6.97 19.46 -6.42
N ASP A 190 8.22 19.23 -6.80
CA ASP A 190 9.34 19.03 -5.88
C ASP A 190 10.29 20.25 -5.81
N ASN A 191 9.93 21.31 -6.52
CA ASN A 191 10.74 22.51 -6.65
C ASN A 191 12.15 22.22 -7.19
N ILE A 192 12.25 21.27 -8.11
CA ILE A 192 13.49 20.97 -8.83
C ILE A 192 13.64 21.98 -9.98
N PRO A 193 14.74 22.74 -10.04
CA PRO A 193 14.81 23.89 -10.95
C PRO A 193 14.92 23.54 -12.43
N GLY A 194 15.58 22.43 -12.79
CA GLY A 194 15.90 22.11 -14.18
C GLY A 194 16.79 23.17 -14.84
N VAL A 195 16.74 23.25 -16.17
CA VAL A 195 17.46 24.24 -16.98
C VAL A 195 16.50 25.33 -17.42
N PRO A 196 16.66 26.61 -17.00
CA PRO A 196 15.80 27.69 -17.37
C PRO A 196 15.63 27.82 -18.91
N GLY A 197 14.38 27.74 -19.38
CA GLY A 197 14.04 27.86 -20.78
C GLY A 197 14.01 26.53 -21.54
N ILE A 198 14.27 25.40 -20.89
CA ILE A 198 14.06 24.04 -21.43
C ILE A 198 12.78 23.47 -20.77
N GLY A 199 11.71 23.35 -21.57
CA GLY A 199 10.49 22.68 -21.15
C GLY A 199 10.40 21.25 -21.67
N GLU A 200 9.33 20.54 -21.29
CA GLU A 200 9.11 19.11 -21.55
C GLU A 200 9.43 18.70 -23.00
N LYS A 201 8.82 19.35 -23.99
CA LYS A 201 9.04 19.03 -25.41
C LYS A 201 10.50 19.12 -25.82
N THR A 202 11.22 20.14 -25.36
CA THR A 202 12.64 20.32 -25.69
C THR A 202 13.49 19.29 -24.96
N ALA A 203 13.20 19.03 -23.70
CA ALA A 203 13.88 18.00 -22.91
C ALA A 203 13.70 16.61 -23.55
N THR A 204 12.47 16.24 -23.92
CA THR A 204 12.20 14.96 -24.60
C THR A 204 13.00 14.82 -25.90
N ASN A 205 13.01 15.87 -26.75
CA ASN A 205 13.78 15.85 -27.99
C ASN A 205 15.29 15.71 -27.75
N LEU A 206 15.82 16.39 -26.73
CA LEU A 206 17.24 16.31 -26.40
C LEU A 206 17.60 14.91 -25.88
N ILE A 207 16.78 14.35 -24.98
CA ILE A 207 17.05 13.02 -24.43
C ILE A 207 16.83 11.93 -25.47
N ALA A 208 15.85 12.05 -26.35
CA ALA A 208 15.70 11.14 -27.49
C ALA A 208 16.91 11.16 -28.45
N ALA A 209 17.54 12.34 -28.65
CA ALA A 209 18.68 12.48 -29.54
C ALA A 209 20.02 12.08 -28.89
N TYR A 210 20.23 12.43 -27.62
CA TYR A 210 21.53 12.31 -26.94
C TYR A 210 21.54 11.27 -25.83
N GLY A 211 20.42 10.79 -25.36
CA GLY A 211 20.27 9.77 -24.31
C GLY A 211 20.40 10.30 -22.88
N THR A 212 21.41 11.12 -22.61
CA THR A 212 21.69 11.68 -21.27
C THR A 212 22.05 13.17 -21.35
N ILE A 213 21.96 13.88 -20.21
CA ILE A 213 22.36 15.29 -20.15
C ILE A 213 23.87 15.48 -20.38
N GLU A 214 24.69 14.52 -19.95
CA GLU A 214 26.14 14.55 -20.15
C GLU A 214 26.48 14.49 -21.64
N ASN A 215 25.84 13.56 -22.36
CA ASN A 215 26.05 13.43 -23.79
C ASN A 215 25.48 14.62 -24.57
N ALA A 216 24.33 15.14 -24.17
CA ALA A 216 23.77 16.38 -24.72
C ALA A 216 24.73 17.57 -24.52
N TYR A 217 25.36 17.69 -23.35
CA TYR A 217 26.32 18.73 -23.06
C TYR A 217 27.61 18.57 -23.85
N ALA A 218 28.11 17.34 -24.02
CA ALA A 218 29.28 17.06 -24.84
C ALA A 218 29.10 17.48 -26.31
N HIS A 219 27.85 17.44 -26.80
CA HIS A 219 27.49 17.86 -28.17
C HIS A 219 26.70 19.17 -28.19
N VAL A 220 26.90 20.04 -27.18
CA VAL A 220 26.10 21.24 -26.98
C VAL A 220 26.11 22.18 -28.20
N GLU A 221 27.21 22.24 -28.94
CA GLU A 221 27.33 23.08 -30.13
C GLU A 221 26.43 22.63 -31.31
N GLU A 222 25.99 21.37 -31.32
CA GLU A 222 25.10 20.79 -32.34
C GLU A 222 23.63 20.97 -32.02
N ILE A 223 23.31 21.36 -30.76
CA ILE A 223 21.92 21.47 -30.28
C ILE A 223 21.16 22.58 -31.01
N LYS A 224 19.95 22.24 -31.41
CA LYS A 224 18.96 23.18 -31.97
C LYS A 224 17.65 23.08 -31.17
N PRO A 225 16.95 24.21 -30.97
CA PRO A 225 17.25 25.59 -31.38
C PRO A 225 18.38 26.20 -30.53
N ASN A 226 18.99 27.27 -31.03
CA ASN A 226 20.10 27.95 -30.36
C ASN A 226 19.78 28.35 -28.91
N ARG A 227 18.51 28.69 -28.62
CA ARG A 227 18.05 28.97 -27.25
C ARG A 227 18.28 27.77 -26.30
N ALA A 228 17.99 26.57 -26.73
CA ALA A 228 18.20 25.35 -25.90
C ALA A 228 19.69 25.08 -25.69
N LYS A 229 20.52 25.29 -26.74
CA LYS A 229 21.97 25.21 -26.67
C LYS A 229 22.53 26.15 -25.60
N GLU A 230 22.23 27.44 -25.72
CA GLU A 230 22.71 28.45 -24.78
C GLU A 230 22.18 28.20 -23.35
N ALA A 231 20.92 27.75 -23.22
CA ALA A 231 20.34 27.40 -21.93
C ALA A 231 21.14 26.25 -21.25
N LEU A 232 21.38 25.16 -21.96
CA LEU A 232 22.12 24.02 -21.40
C LEU A 232 23.57 24.39 -21.12
N LYS A 233 24.22 25.14 -22.02
CA LYS A 233 25.61 25.59 -21.87
C LYS A 233 25.81 26.44 -20.63
N ASN A 234 24.89 27.36 -20.36
CA ASN A 234 24.97 28.31 -19.26
C ASN A 234 24.51 27.72 -17.90
N HIS A 235 23.71 26.65 -17.90
CA HIS A 235 23.08 26.11 -16.70
C HIS A 235 23.30 24.60 -16.53
N TYR A 236 24.40 24.06 -17.05
CA TYR A 236 24.69 22.62 -16.97
C TYR A 236 24.86 22.14 -15.52
N ASP A 237 25.44 22.95 -14.63
CA ASP A 237 25.56 22.58 -13.21
C ASP A 237 24.19 22.47 -12.53
N MET A 238 23.24 23.29 -12.95
CA MET A 238 21.86 23.20 -12.47
C MET A 238 21.17 21.93 -12.99
N ALA A 239 21.45 21.51 -14.23
CA ALA A 239 20.98 20.24 -14.77
C ALA A 239 21.54 19.05 -13.98
N LYS A 240 22.82 19.06 -13.61
CA LYS A 240 23.44 18.00 -12.79
C LYS A 240 22.79 17.92 -11.42
N MET A 241 22.64 19.05 -10.73
CA MET A 241 21.98 19.10 -9.42
C MET A 241 20.52 18.60 -9.52
N SER A 242 19.79 19.02 -10.56
CA SER A 242 18.42 18.57 -10.79
C SER A 242 18.33 17.08 -11.06
N LYS A 243 19.28 16.49 -11.77
CA LYS A 243 19.42 15.04 -11.99
C LYS A 243 19.59 14.31 -10.67
N GLU A 244 20.50 14.77 -9.80
CA GLU A 244 20.73 14.18 -8.49
C GLU A 244 19.48 14.24 -7.61
N LEU A 245 18.78 15.38 -7.59
CA LEU A 245 17.52 15.54 -6.84
C LEU A 245 16.41 14.62 -7.33
N ALA A 246 16.29 14.43 -8.64
CA ALA A 246 15.26 13.57 -9.26
C ALA A 246 15.58 12.07 -9.16
N THR A 247 16.83 11.69 -8.87
CA THR A 247 17.23 10.29 -8.81
C THR A 247 16.81 9.64 -7.50
N ILE A 248 16.08 8.53 -7.61
CA ILE A 248 15.71 7.69 -6.46
C ILE A 248 16.94 6.88 -6.02
N CYS A 249 17.26 6.93 -4.73
CA CYS A 249 18.33 6.15 -4.14
C CYS A 249 17.94 4.68 -4.03
N LEU A 250 18.73 3.80 -4.65
CA LEU A 250 18.48 2.36 -4.64
C LEU A 250 19.32 1.60 -3.60
N GLU A 251 20.04 2.34 -2.76
CA GLU A 251 20.98 1.80 -1.76
C GLU A 251 20.66 2.35 -0.36
N ALA A 252 19.40 2.70 -0.09
CA ALA A 252 18.99 3.12 1.23
C ALA A 252 19.26 1.98 2.26
N PRO A 253 19.72 2.31 3.48
CA PRO A 253 20.02 1.31 4.50
C PRO A 253 18.73 0.70 5.06
N LEU A 254 18.11 -0.15 4.26
CA LEU A 254 16.85 -0.83 4.52
C LEU A 254 17.10 -2.25 5.02
N THR A 255 16.52 -2.58 6.18
CA THR A 255 16.49 -3.92 6.75
C THR A 255 15.10 -4.53 6.52
N LEU A 256 14.77 -4.86 5.27
CA LEU A 256 13.58 -5.64 4.95
C LEU A 256 14.01 -7.05 4.61
N SER A 257 13.51 -8.04 5.36
CA SER A 257 13.61 -9.44 4.97
C SER A 257 12.31 -9.88 4.29
N PHE A 258 12.39 -10.88 3.41
CA PHE A 258 11.19 -11.49 2.83
C PHE A 258 10.36 -12.22 3.90
N GLU A 259 10.98 -12.68 4.98
CA GLU A 259 10.27 -13.28 6.10
C GLU A 259 9.35 -12.27 6.78
N ASP A 260 9.86 -11.07 7.08
CA ASP A 260 9.08 -10.00 7.70
C ASP A 260 7.98 -9.46 6.76
N ALA A 261 8.24 -9.47 5.45
CA ALA A 261 7.29 -9.00 4.43
C ALA A 261 6.28 -10.06 3.99
N ARG A 262 6.41 -11.31 4.45
CA ARG A 262 5.52 -12.40 4.03
C ARG A 262 4.08 -12.10 4.42
N LEU A 263 3.20 -12.15 3.43
CA LEU A 263 1.77 -12.03 3.65
C LEU A 263 1.28 -13.24 4.47
N THR A 264 0.85 -12.95 5.67
CA THR A 264 0.14 -13.87 6.55
C THR A 264 -1.35 -13.53 6.57
N ASN A 265 -2.05 -13.85 7.66
CA ASN A 265 -3.42 -13.42 7.82
C ASN A 265 -3.49 -11.92 8.16
N LEU A 266 -3.90 -11.09 7.21
CA LEU A 266 -4.13 -9.65 7.42
C LEU A 266 -5.38 -9.34 8.27
N TYR A 267 -6.24 -10.34 8.45
CA TYR A 267 -7.52 -10.21 9.14
C TYR A 267 -7.37 -10.61 10.61
N THR A 268 -6.51 -9.89 11.33
CA THR A 268 -6.27 -10.13 12.76
C THR A 268 -7.42 -9.58 13.62
N PRO A 269 -7.62 -10.08 14.85
CA PRO A 269 -8.59 -9.49 15.79
C PRO A 269 -8.34 -7.99 16.03
N GLU A 270 -7.10 -7.57 16.11
CA GLU A 270 -6.72 -6.17 16.32
C GLU A 270 -7.10 -5.30 15.12
N ALA A 271 -6.90 -5.79 13.89
CA ALA A 271 -7.32 -5.09 12.67
C ALA A 271 -8.85 -5.02 12.56
N TYR A 272 -9.57 -6.04 13.00
CA TYR A 272 -11.04 -6.03 13.11
C TYR A 272 -11.50 -4.92 14.05
N GLU A 273 -10.95 -4.81 15.26
CA GLU A 273 -11.28 -3.75 16.22
C GLU A 273 -11.03 -2.36 15.63
N TRP A 274 -9.96 -2.18 14.87
CA TRP A 274 -9.73 -0.93 14.14
C TRP A 274 -10.83 -0.65 13.12
N CYS A 275 -11.22 -1.62 12.31
CA CYS A 275 -12.31 -1.46 11.33
C CYS A 275 -13.64 -1.13 12.00
N ARG A 276 -13.90 -1.72 13.17
CA ARG A 276 -15.09 -1.43 14.00
C ARG A 276 -15.07 0.00 14.54
N LYS A 277 -13.95 0.43 15.15
CA LYS A 277 -13.73 1.78 15.66
C LYS A 277 -13.87 2.86 14.58
N LEU A 278 -13.42 2.55 13.37
CA LEU A 278 -13.48 3.45 12.22
C LEU A 278 -14.82 3.39 11.46
N ASN A 279 -15.79 2.58 11.90
CA ASN A 279 -17.10 2.39 11.26
C ASN A 279 -17.04 1.83 9.83
N PHE A 280 -16.07 0.98 9.52
CA PHE A 280 -15.88 0.40 8.18
C PHE A 280 -16.75 -0.85 7.94
N LYS A 281 -18.07 -0.70 8.03
CA LYS A 281 -19.04 -1.81 7.95
C LYS A 281 -18.83 -2.73 6.75
N LYS A 282 -18.51 -2.18 5.56
CA LYS A 282 -18.29 -3.00 4.35
C LYS A 282 -16.99 -3.82 4.41
N LEU A 283 -15.98 -3.34 5.14
CA LEU A 283 -14.73 -4.07 5.29
C LEU A 283 -14.85 -5.16 6.37
N LEU A 284 -15.71 -4.98 7.36
CA LEU A 284 -15.91 -5.96 8.43
C LEU A 284 -16.27 -7.35 7.89
N GLY A 285 -17.06 -7.43 6.81
CA GLY A 285 -17.38 -8.72 6.16
C GLY A 285 -16.14 -9.51 5.70
N ARG A 286 -15.03 -8.84 5.39
CA ARG A 286 -13.76 -9.54 5.07
C ARG A 286 -13.09 -10.14 6.31
N PHE A 287 -13.47 -9.70 7.49
CA PHE A 287 -12.94 -10.13 8.79
C PHE A 287 -13.84 -11.16 9.48
N GLU A 288 -15.09 -11.32 9.02
CA GLU A 288 -16.08 -12.22 9.67
C GLU A 288 -15.59 -13.66 9.79
N GLU A 289 -14.84 -14.15 8.79
CA GLU A 289 -14.23 -15.48 8.85
C GLU A 289 -13.10 -15.58 9.89
N VAL A 290 -12.57 -14.45 10.35
CA VAL A 290 -11.43 -14.39 11.29
C VAL A 290 -11.91 -14.05 12.69
N GLU A 291 -12.94 -13.22 12.85
CA GLU A 291 -13.59 -12.93 14.13
C GLU A 291 -14.38 -14.14 14.65
N ALA A 292 -14.98 -14.86 13.75
CA ALA A 292 -15.20 -16.27 13.92
C ALA A 292 -13.82 -16.96 13.87
N GLY A 293 -12.85 -16.51 14.64
CA GLY A 293 -11.80 -17.42 15.06
C GLY A 293 -12.56 -18.65 15.43
N LYS A 294 -12.64 -19.65 14.51
CA LYS A 294 -13.55 -20.79 14.60
C LYS A 294 -13.69 -21.06 16.06
N PRO A 295 -14.82 -20.81 16.72
CA PRO A 295 -14.95 -21.18 18.12
C PRO A 295 -14.47 -22.60 18.07
N ALA A 296 -13.41 -22.94 18.82
CA ALA A 296 -12.83 -24.26 18.78
C ALA A 296 -14.03 -25.19 18.75
N GLU A 297 -14.24 -25.92 17.64
CA GLU A 297 -15.55 -26.55 17.32
C GLU A 297 -16.07 -27.07 18.62
N PRO A 298 -17.17 -26.55 19.16
CA PRO A 298 -17.49 -26.77 20.57
C PRO A 298 -17.47 -28.26 20.76
N GLU A 299 -16.84 -28.76 21.80
CA GLU A 299 -16.76 -30.19 22.02
C GLU A 299 -18.19 -30.72 22.13
N VAL A 300 -18.62 -31.45 21.10
CA VAL A 300 -19.98 -31.93 21.01
C VAL A 300 -20.06 -33.24 21.78
N THR A 301 -20.70 -33.21 22.93
CA THR A 301 -20.95 -34.40 23.73
C THR A 301 -22.33 -34.95 23.38
N MET A 302 -22.39 -36.15 22.79
CA MET A 302 -23.65 -36.87 22.56
C MET A 302 -24.09 -37.49 23.87
N VAL A 303 -25.26 -37.08 24.34
CA VAL A 303 -25.91 -37.64 25.53
C VAL A 303 -26.83 -38.81 25.07
N THR A 304 -26.42 -40.01 25.42
CA THR A 304 -27.05 -41.25 24.88
C THR A 304 -27.81 -42.07 25.93
N ASP A 305 -27.76 -41.67 27.19
CA ASP A 305 -28.53 -42.34 28.23
C ASP A 305 -29.25 -41.38 29.18
N PHE A 306 -30.24 -41.93 29.88
CA PHE A 306 -31.12 -41.13 30.76
C PHE A 306 -30.38 -40.53 31.98
N ALA A 307 -29.39 -41.24 32.53
CA ALA A 307 -28.65 -40.77 33.70
C ALA A 307 -27.72 -39.60 33.34
N GLU A 308 -27.11 -39.63 32.16
CA GLU A 308 -26.33 -38.51 31.61
C GLU A 308 -27.22 -37.29 31.34
N ALA A 309 -28.42 -37.50 30.74
CA ALA A 309 -29.38 -36.43 30.50
C ALA A 309 -29.87 -35.79 31.81
N GLU A 310 -30.18 -36.58 32.84
CA GLU A 310 -30.63 -36.08 34.15
C GLU A 310 -29.55 -35.25 34.82
N ASN A 311 -28.30 -35.71 34.74
CA ASN A 311 -27.11 -34.96 35.22
C ASN A 311 -26.94 -33.63 34.48
N LEU A 312 -27.03 -33.65 33.14
CA LEU A 312 -26.93 -32.46 32.30
C LEU A 312 -28.04 -31.45 32.65
N PHE A 313 -29.29 -31.87 32.70
CA PHE A 313 -30.39 -30.98 33.03
C PHE A 313 -30.31 -30.46 34.46
N SER A 314 -29.82 -31.23 35.41
CA SER A 314 -29.57 -30.78 36.79
C SER A 314 -28.48 -29.72 36.83
N ARG A 315 -27.44 -29.82 36.01
CA ARG A 315 -26.40 -28.81 35.85
C ARG A 315 -26.96 -27.53 35.21
N LEU A 316 -27.64 -27.68 34.10
CA LEU A 316 -28.17 -26.54 33.32
C LEU A 316 -29.25 -25.76 34.09
N LYS A 317 -30.05 -26.41 34.92
CA LYS A 317 -31.09 -25.77 35.74
C LYS A 317 -30.58 -24.68 36.66
N ASN A 318 -29.31 -24.72 37.03
CA ASN A 318 -28.66 -23.75 37.90
C ASN A 318 -27.94 -22.62 37.12
N GLN A 319 -27.97 -22.63 35.82
CA GLN A 319 -27.31 -21.63 34.98
C GLN A 319 -28.22 -20.39 34.81
N LYS A 320 -27.57 -19.22 34.66
CA LYS A 320 -28.28 -17.95 34.42
C LYS A 320 -28.83 -17.82 33.01
N GLN A 321 -28.17 -18.48 32.07
CA GLN A 321 -28.50 -18.44 30.66
C GLN A 321 -28.14 -19.77 30.01
N ILE A 322 -29.01 -20.28 29.16
CA ILE A 322 -28.82 -21.51 28.38
C ILE A 322 -29.26 -21.17 26.96
N ALA A 323 -28.44 -21.53 25.96
CA ALA A 323 -28.87 -21.56 24.58
C ALA A 323 -29.30 -22.98 24.21
N PHE A 324 -30.33 -23.11 23.38
CA PHE A 324 -30.76 -24.41 22.87
C PHE A 324 -31.28 -24.28 21.45
N GLU A 325 -31.16 -25.38 20.69
CA GLU A 325 -31.70 -25.52 19.38
C GLU A 325 -32.42 -26.89 19.27
N LEU A 326 -33.60 -26.89 18.66
CA LEU A 326 -34.37 -28.07 18.38
C LEU A 326 -34.37 -28.33 16.86
N TYR A 327 -33.97 -29.52 16.46
CA TYR A 327 -34.03 -29.90 15.06
C TYR A 327 -34.50 -31.32 14.91
N HIS A 328 -35.07 -31.63 13.74
CA HIS A 328 -35.65 -32.91 13.42
C HIS A 328 -35.08 -33.37 12.08
N GLU A 329 -34.22 -34.40 12.12
CA GLU A 329 -33.60 -34.97 10.93
C GLU A 329 -33.99 -36.46 10.82
N ASP A 330 -33.46 -37.32 11.64
CA ASP A 330 -33.86 -38.75 11.77
C ASP A 330 -34.38 -39.06 13.18
N GLY A 331 -35.08 -38.14 13.81
CA GLY A 331 -35.55 -38.09 15.18
C GLY A 331 -35.51 -36.70 15.75
N LEU A 332 -36.03 -36.51 16.95
CA LEU A 332 -35.96 -35.24 17.64
C LEU A 332 -34.58 -35.09 18.32
N HIS A 333 -33.87 -34.02 18.01
CA HIS A 333 -32.60 -33.69 18.60
C HIS A 333 -32.68 -32.34 19.32
N VAL A 334 -32.03 -32.25 20.46
CA VAL A 334 -31.92 -31.00 21.24
C VAL A 334 -30.41 -30.72 21.48
N SER A 335 -29.90 -29.65 20.90
CA SER A 335 -28.58 -29.14 21.26
C SER A 335 -28.69 -28.12 22.36
N LEU A 336 -27.91 -28.25 23.40
CA LEU A 336 -27.93 -27.43 24.62
C LEU A 336 -26.54 -26.96 24.97
N THR A 337 -26.38 -25.69 25.36
CA THR A 337 -25.12 -25.17 25.87
C THR A 337 -25.33 -24.12 26.95
N ASP A 338 -24.40 -24.06 27.89
CA ASP A 338 -24.25 -23.01 28.90
C ASP A 338 -22.93 -22.26 28.77
N SER A 339 -22.11 -22.59 27.74
CA SER A 339 -20.80 -21.98 27.46
C SER A 339 -20.52 -21.94 25.96
N GLU A 340 -19.49 -21.21 25.57
CA GLU A 340 -19.03 -21.17 24.16
C GLU A 340 -18.14 -22.36 23.77
N GLN A 341 -17.81 -23.25 24.72
CA GLN A 341 -16.83 -24.31 24.53
C GLN A 341 -17.41 -25.70 24.45
N GLU A 342 -18.60 -25.92 25.01
CA GLU A 342 -19.23 -27.24 25.06
C GLU A 342 -20.68 -27.18 24.55
N VAL A 343 -21.06 -28.12 23.70
CA VAL A 343 -22.44 -28.35 23.25
C VAL A 343 -22.83 -29.77 23.58
N PHE A 344 -23.98 -29.95 24.22
CA PHE A 344 -24.57 -31.25 24.55
C PHE A 344 -25.69 -31.51 23.55
N CYS A 345 -25.62 -32.61 22.83
CA CYS A 345 -26.67 -33.05 21.92
C CYS A 345 -27.39 -34.27 22.49
N VAL A 346 -28.70 -34.09 22.76
CA VAL A 346 -29.59 -35.14 23.26
C VAL A 346 -30.46 -35.60 22.10
N SER A 347 -30.43 -36.89 21.79
CA SER A 347 -31.19 -37.48 20.71
C SER A 347 -32.28 -38.40 21.24
N GLU A 348 -33.48 -38.41 20.60
CA GLU A 348 -34.59 -39.30 20.93
C GLU A 348 -34.22 -40.79 20.83
N GLU A 349 -33.32 -41.17 19.94
CA GLU A 349 -32.88 -42.55 19.75
C GLU A 349 -32.15 -43.15 20.97
N GLY A 350 -31.60 -42.34 21.85
CA GLY A 350 -30.93 -42.79 23.07
C GLY A 350 -31.86 -43.06 24.24
N PHE A 351 -33.20 -42.75 24.12
CA PHE A 351 -34.18 -42.82 25.20
C PHE A 351 -35.33 -43.77 24.95
N LEU A 352 -35.34 -44.44 23.79
CA LEU A 352 -36.29 -45.50 23.44
C LEU A 352 -35.66 -46.87 23.71
#